data_8e7043b824c1d302275c8289109e176e
#
_entry.id   8e7043b824c1d302275c8289109e176e
#
_cell.length_a   1.000
_cell.length_b   1.000
_cell.length_c   1.000
_cell.angle_alpha   90.00
_cell.angle_beta   90.00
_cell.angle_gamma   90.00
#
_symmetry.space_group_name_H-M   'P 1'
#
loop_
_entity.id
_entity.type
_entity.pdbx_description
1 polymer ?
#
loop_
_entity_poly.entity_id
_entity_poly.type
_entity_poly.pdbx_seq_one_letter_code
_entity_poly.pdbx_strand_id
1 'polypeptide(L)'
;MGHIASVGRAFPPHYYDQETLTAALKWLWAERHHSVHRLEAIHRNTLVGGRHLALPLEAYAELTSFTDANAAFIRSAVDLGAEALLSALAAAALEPTDVDHVIFVSITGLATPSIDARLVNRIGLRSDVKRTPIFGLGCVAGAAGLARGADYLRGHPREVVALVSVELCSLTLQRGDFSLRNIVASGLFGDGAAAAILVGDERASGAAGRHRGNDAGVARPPAGDAEGAARPPGPAIVASRSVLYPNSEHVMGWDVTSEGFRVVLSADVPKIVEARLAHDVDAFLALHGLTRADIGNWVCHPGGPHVLLAVQQSLALPDDALAVTWESLRRVGNLSSASVLMVLRDTMDDHRPRPDTWGLLIALGPGFCAELILLRW
;
A
#
# COMPACT_ATOMS: atom_id res chain seq x y z
N MET A 1 14.10 9.12 15.04
CA MET A 1 12.95 9.06 14.07
C MET A 1 13.30 8.11 12.94
N GLY A 2 12.34 7.70 12.14
CA GLY A 2 12.58 7.00 10.88
C GLY A 2 12.34 7.94 9.70
N HIS A 3 13.18 7.87 8.68
CA HIS A 3 13.04 8.65 7.46
C HIS A 3 12.66 7.74 6.30
N ILE A 4 11.72 8.14 5.47
CA ILE A 4 11.34 7.41 4.27
C ILE A 4 12.33 7.78 3.16
N ALA A 5 13.34 6.96 2.93
CA ALA A 5 14.38 7.24 1.95
C ALA A 5 13.87 7.15 0.52
N SER A 6 13.03 6.17 0.24
CA SER A 6 12.46 5.94 -1.09
C SER A 6 11.21 5.09 -1.04
N VAL A 7 10.44 5.13 -2.14
CA VAL A 7 9.35 4.19 -2.39
C VAL A 7 9.47 3.66 -3.82
N GLY A 8 9.58 2.33 -3.99
CA GLY A 8 9.54 1.62 -5.26
C GLY A 8 8.16 1.04 -5.53
N ARG A 9 7.87 0.73 -6.78
CA ARG A 9 6.62 0.08 -7.19
C ARG A 9 6.85 -0.93 -8.28
N ALA A 10 5.94 -1.91 -8.37
CA ALA A 10 5.85 -2.86 -9.46
C ALA A 10 4.40 -3.15 -9.79
N PHE A 11 4.11 -3.37 -11.07
CA PHE A 11 2.79 -3.74 -11.55
C PHE A 11 2.87 -5.01 -12.38
N PRO A 12 1.87 -5.90 -12.31
CA PRO A 12 1.75 -6.96 -13.29
C PRO A 12 1.70 -6.40 -14.71
N PRO A 13 2.19 -7.15 -15.72
CA PRO A 13 2.26 -6.64 -17.10
C PRO A 13 0.91 -6.47 -17.78
N HIS A 14 -0.15 -7.06 -17.23
CA HIS A 14 -1.47 -7.12 -17.85
C HIS A 14 -2.33 -5.94 -17.44
N TYR A 15 -2.22 -4.82 -18.14
CA TYR A 15 -3.08 -3.64 -17.92
C TYR A 15 -4.29 -3.69 -18.85
N TYR A 16 -5.47 -3.45 -18.29
CA TYR A 16 -6.73 -3.36 -19.01
C TYR A 16 -7.49 -2.11 -18.59
N ASP A 17 -8.09 -1.41 -19.56
CA ASP A 17 -9.01 -0.33 -19.25
C ASP A 17 -10.31 -0.85 -18.60
N GLN A 18 -11.03 0.05 -17.97
CA GLN A 18 -12.25 -0.30 -17.22
C GLN A 18 -13.35 -0.84 -18.12
N GLU A 19 -13.42 -0.41 -19.38
CA GLU A 19 -14.41 -0.86 -20.33
C GLU A 19 -14.18 -2.34 -20.70
N THR A 20 -12.94 -2.69 -21.04
CA THR A 20 -12.51 -4.06 -21.32
C THR A 20 -12.83 -4.99 -20.15
N LEU A 21 -12.48 -4.58 -18.91
CA LEU A 21 -12.74 -5.37 -17.70
C LEU A 21 -14.24 -5.53 -17.44
N THR A 22 -15.01 -4.47 -17.66
CA THR A 22 -16.48 -4.52 -17.52
C THR A 22 -17.10 -5.47 -18.54
N ALA A 23 -16.62 -5.46 -19.78
CA ALA A 23 -17.09 -6.37 -20.83
C ALA A 23 -16.76 -7.83 -20.51
N ALA A 24 -15.54 -8.11 -20.02
CA ALA A 24 -15.14 -9.45 -19.59
C ALA A 24 -16.01 -10.00 -18.45
N LEU A 25 -16.32 -9.18 -17.44
CA LEU A 25 -17.19 -9.55 -16.33
C LEU A 25 -18.65 -9.73 -16.78
N LYS A 26 -19.14 -8.92 -17.72
CA LYS A 26 -20.45 -9.11 -18.34
C LYS A 26 -20.55 -10.47 -19.01
N TRP A 27 -19.53 -10.85 -19.80
CA TRP A 27 -19.47 -12.16 -20.44
C TRP A 27 -19.44 -13.28 -19.40
N LEU A 28 -18.60 -13.18 -18.37
CA LEU A 28 -18.47 -14.17 -17.29
C LEU A 28 -19.79 -14.41 -16.54
N TRP A 29 -20.61 -13.37 -16.37
CA TRP A 29 -21.86 -13.40 -15.59
C TRP A 29 -23.13 -13.43 -16.46
N ALA A 30 -23.01 -13.43 -17.79
CA ALA A 30 -24.14 -13.30 -18.72
C ALA A 30 -25.24 -14.35 -18.51
N GLU A 31 -24.86 -15.61 -18.24
CA GLU A 31 -25.80 -16.71 -18.06
C GLU A 31 -26.51 -16.74 -16.69
N ARG A 32 -26.00 -15.98 -15.71
CA ARG A 32 -26.40 -16.13 -14.30
C ARG A 32 -26.97 -14.88 -13.67
N HIS A 33 -26.93 -13.73 -14.33
CA HIS A 33 -27.35 -12.47 -13.71
C HIS A 33 -28.25 -11.61 -14.59
N HIS A 34 -29.49 -11.33 -14.10
CA HIS A 34 -30.48 -10.49 -14.81
C HIS A 34 -30.19 -8.98 -14.80
N SER A 35 -29.16 -8.51 -14.07
CA SER A 35 -28.89 -7.08 -13.86
C SER A 35 -27.55 -6.60 -14.42
N VAL A 36 -27.12 -7.20 -15.55
CA VAL A 36 -25.86 -6.83 -16.23
C VAL A 36 -25.78 -5.31 -16.55
N HIS A 37 -26.92 -4.63 -16.77
CA HIS A 37 -26.96 -3.18 -17.00
C HIS A 37 -26.49 -2.35 -15.80
N ARG A 38 -26.63 -2.87 -14.57
CA ARG A 38 -26.14 -2.18 -13.37
C ARG A 38 -24.61 -2.25 -13.23
N LEU A 39 -23.98 -3.28 -13.76
CA LEU A 39 -22.53 -3.48 -13.71
C LEU A 39 -21.78 -2.29 -14.30
N GLU A 40 -22.18 -1.85 -15.52
CA GLU A 40 -21.54 -0.70 -16.19
C GLU A 40 -21.66 0.59 -15.38
N ALA A 41 -22.87 0.88 -14.84
CA ALA A 41 -23.07 2.07 -14.04
C ALA A 41 -22.25 2.03 -12.74
N ILE A 42 -22.17 0.85 -12.09
CA ILE A 42 -21.39 0.68 -10.86
C ILE A 42 -19.90 0.86 -11.16
N HIS A 43 -19.38 0.21 -12.20
CA HIS A 43 -17.97 0.33 -12.57
C HIS A 43 -17.60 1.75 -13.00
N ARG A 44 -18.45 2.44 -13.74
CA ARG A 44 -18.23 3.85 -14.08
C ARG A 44 -18.15 4.74 -12.85
N ASN A 45 -18.98 4.47 -11.85
CA ASN A 45 -19.02 5.24 -10.59
C ASN A 45 -17.81 4.98 -9.68
N THR A 46 -16.97 3.95 -9.96
CA THR A 46 -15.68 3.78 -9.24
C THR A 46 -14.63 4.80 -9.65
N LEU A 47 -14.82 5.50 -10.76
CA LEU A 47 -13.89 6.48 -11.36
C LEU A 47 -12.50 5.91 -11.67
N VAL A 48 -12.40 4.59 -11.79
CA VAL A 48 -11.17 3.87 -12.18
C VAL A 48 -11.11 3.81 -13.70
N GLY A 49 -10.02 4.27 -14.31
CA GLY A 49 -9.83 4.25 -15.76
C GLY A 49 -9.32 2.92 -16.29
N GLY A 50 -8.53 2.22 -15.49
CA GLY A 50 -7.99 0.90 -15.81
C GLY A 50 -7.19 0.33 -14.65
N ARG A 51 -6.81 -0.95 -14.77
CA ARG A 51 -6.10 -1.68 -13.70
C ARG A 51 -5.16 -2.72 -14.25
N HIS A 52 -4.11 -2.99 -13.48
CA HIS A 52 -3.28 -4.16 -13.69
C HIS A 52 -3.92 -5.39 -13.06
N LEU A 53 -3.78 -6.54 -13.71
CA LEU A 53 -4.20 -7.84 -13.23
C LEU A 53 -2.99 -8.78 -13.14
N ALA A 54 -2.96 -9.63 -12.12
CA ALA A 54 -1.89 -10.61 -11.88
C ALA A 54 -1.66 -11.57 -13.07
N LEU A 55 -2.73 -11.90 -13.77
CA LEU A 55 -2.73 -12.82 -14.89
C LEU A 55 -3.43 -12.18 -16.11
N PRO A 56 -3.18 -12.69 -17.34
CA PRO A 56 -3.99 -12.32 -18.49
C PRO A 56 -5.46 -12.75 -18.30
N LEU A 57 -6.40 -12.03 -18.90
CA LEU A 57 -7.84 -12.27 -18.67
C LEU A 57 -8.27 -13.72 -18.90
N GLU A 58 -7.71 -14.35 -19.90
CA GLU A 58 -8.03 -15.73 -20.29
C GLU A 58 -7.65 -16.73 -19.18
N ALA A 59 -6.55 -16.49 -18.48
CA ALA A 59 -6.05 -17.38 -17.43
C ALA A 59 -6.97 -17.40 -16.19
N TYR A 60 -7.78 -16.37 -15.98
CA TYR A 60 -8.75 -16.39 -14.87
C TYR A 60 -9.81 -17.49 -15.06
N ALA A 61 -10.11 -17.92 -16.29
CA ALA A 61 -11.02 -19.02 -16.54
C ALA A 61 -10.52 -20.34 -15.93
N GLU A 62 -9.23 -20.52 -15.80
CA GLU A 62 -8.59 -21.73 -15.29
C GLU A 62 -8.49 -21.77 -13.74
N LEU A 63 -8.67 -20.62 -13.07
CA LEU A 63 -8.68 -20.57 -11.60
C LEU A 63 -9.99 -21.13 -11.06
N THR A 64 -10.05 -22.42 -10.80
CA THR A 64 -11.27 -23.13 -10.39
C THR A 64 -11.44 -23.28 -8.91
N SER A 65 -10.38 -23.01 -8.14
CA SER A 65 -10.36 -23.17 -6.67
C SER A 65 -9.56 -22.05 -5.99
N PHE A 66 -9.76 -21.92 -4.67
CA PHE A 66 -8.89 -21.07 -3.83
C PHE A 66 -7.42 -21.50 -3.93
N THR A 67 -7.16 -22.80 -4.03
CA THR A 67 -5.79 -23.33 -4.17
C THR A 67 -5.10 -22.79 -5.42
N ASP A 68 -5.81 -22.76 -6.57
CA ASP A 68 -5.25 -22.25 -7.82
C ASP A 68 -4.96 -20.75 -7.75
N ALA A 69 -5.93 -19.98 -7.24
CA ALA A 69 -5.79 -18.53 -7.05
C ALA A 69 -4.64 -18.19 -6.08
N ASN A 70 -4.55 -18.92 -4.95
CA ASN A 70 -3.50 -18.71 -3.97
C ASN A 70 -2.11 -19.17 -4.48
N ALA A 71 -2.04 -20.21 -5.30
CA ALA A 71 -0.79 -20.61 -5.96
C ALA A 71 -0.32 -19.53 -6.95
N ALA A 72 -1.24 -18.92 -7.70
CA ALA A 72 -0.95 -17.77 -8.55
C ALA A 72 -0.47 -16.56 -7.73
N PHE A 73 -1.16 -16.26 -6.60
CA PHE A 73 -0.73 -15.21 -5.67
C PHE A 73 0.72 -15.42 -5.23
N ILE A 74 1.09 -16.61 -4.75
CA ILE A 74 2.44 -16.86 -4.23
C ILE A 74 3.51 -16.60 -5.30
N ARG A 75 3.28 -17.04 -6.55
CA ARG A 75 4.23 -16.81 -7.64
C ARG A 75 4.37 -15.33 -7.97
N SER A 76 3.26 -14.67 -8.26
CA SER A 76 3.25 -13.26 -8.67
C SER A 76 3.71 -12.33 -7.54
N ALA A 77 3.37 -12.65 -6.27
CA ALA A 77 3.75 -11.84 -5.13
C ALA A 77 5.27 -11.84 -4.87
N VAL A 78 5.95 -12.96 -5.12
CA VAL A 78 7.42 -13.02 -5.00
C VAL A 78 8.07 -12.15 -6.08
N ASP A 79 7.62 -12.23 -7.32
CA ASP A 79 8.24 -11.50 -8.43
C ASP A 79 7.97 -9.99 -8.30
N LEU A 80 6.73 -9.58 -8.07
CA LEU A 80 6.37 -8.16 -7.90
C LEU A 80 6.96 -7.55 -6.63
N GLY A 81 6.97 -8.29 -5.53
CA GLY A 81 7.61 -7.85 -4.28
C GLY A 81 9.11 -7.64 -4.44
N ALA A 82 9.78 -8.54 -5.17
CA ALA A 82 11.20 -8.41 -5.50
C ALA A 82 11.46 -7.17 -6.38
N GLU A 83 10.68 -6.97 -7.43
CA GLU A 83 10.80 -5.83 -8.33
C GLU A 83 10.59 -4.50 -7.59
N ALA A 84 9.51 -4.38 -6.80
CA ALA A 84 9.22 -3.19 -6.02
C ALA A 84 10.34 -2.88 -5.01
N LEU A 85 10.84 -3.92 -4.30
CA LEU A 85 11.90 -3.75 -3.31
C LEU A 85 13.23 -3.37 -3.95
N LEU A 86 13.63 -4.01 -5.05
CA LEU A 86 14.85 -3.65 -5.78
C LEU A 86 14.77 -2.22 -6.35
N SER A 87 13.60 -1.82 -6.87
CA SER A 87 13.36 -0.43 -7.31
C SER A 87 13.52 0.56 -6.17
N ALA A 88 12.98 0.26 -4.97
CA ALA A 88 13.11 1.10 -3.80
C ALA A 88 14.56 1.20 -3.31
N LEU A 89 15.27 0.08 -3.24
CA LEU A 89 16.67 0.03 -2.84
C LEU A 89 17.56 0.83 -3.79
N ALA A 90 17.38 0.67 -5.09
CA ALA A 90 18.12 1.42 -6.10
C ALA A 90 17.88 2.94 -5.95
N ALA A 91 16.63 3.37 -5.73
CA ALA A 91 16.29 4.78 -5.51
C ALA A 91 16.87 5.35 -4.20
N ALA A 92 17.13 4.50 -3.20
CA ALA A 92 17.80 4.87 -1.95
C ALA A 92 19.33 4.74 -2.01
N ALA A 93 19.91 4.31 -3.14
CA ALA A 93 21.32 3.96 -3.29
C ALA A 93 21.80 2.90 -2.25
N LEU A 94 20.94 1.91 -1.99
CA LEU A 94 21.19 0.80 -1.07
C LEU A 94 21.19 -0.55 -1.81
N GLU A 95 21.92 -1.51 -1.25
CA GLU A 95 21.96 -2.89 -1.73
C GLU A 95 21.03 -3.78 -0.88
N PRO A 96 20.60 -4.94 -1.40
CA PRO A 96 19.81 -5.89 -0.60
C PRO A 96 20.44 -6.27 0.75
N THR A 97 21.77 -6.34 0.81
CA THR A 97 22.53 -6.63 2.02
C THR A 97 22.55 -5.51 3.05
N ASP A 98 22.06 -4.32 2.71
CA ASP A 98 21.93 -3.21 3.66
C ASP A 98 20.64 -3.31 4.51
N VAL A 99 19.70 -4.17 4.12
CA VAL A 99 18.40 -4.31 4.81
C VAL A 99 18.58 -5.12 6.10
N ASP A 100 18.16 -4.55 7.21
CA ASP A 100 18.22 -5.17 8.54
C ASP A 100 16.89 -5.80 8.95
N HIS A 101 15.77 -5.24 8.46
CA HIS A 101 14.44 -5.72 8.81
C HIS A 101 13.48 -5.60 7.61
N VAL A 102 12.79 -6.69 7.27
CA VAL A 102 11.71 -6.72 6.29
C VAL A 102 10.37 -6.80 7.00
N ILE A 103 9.49 -5.84 6.75
CA ILE A 103 8.07 -5.89 7.09
C ILE A 103 7.33 -6.22 5.80
N PHE A 104 6.61 -7.34 5.79
CA PHE A 104 5.80 -7.75 4.63
C PHE A 104 4.32 -7.65 4.96
N VAL A 105 3.55 -6.99 4.10
CA VAL A 105 2.10 -6.86 4.27
C VAL A 105 1.34 -7.34 3.03
N SER A 106 0.29 -8.10 3.25
CA SER A 106 -0.69 -8.50 2.23
C SER A 106 -1.95 -9.02 2.89
N ILE A 107 -3.08 -8.92 2.19
CA ILE A 107 -4.37 -9.49 2.59
C ILE A 107 -5.04 -10.29 1.47
N THR A 108 -4.41 -10.41 0.32
CA THR A 108 -5.01 -11.00 -0.88
C THR A 108 -4.53 -12.42 -1.19
N GLY A 109 -3.70 -13.00 -0.31
CA GLY A 109 -3.25 -14.38 -0.39
C GLY A 109 -2.51 -14.84 0.86
N LEU A 110 -2.30 -16.13 0.98
CA LEU A 110 -1.67 -16.78 2.14
C LEU A 110 -0.45 -17.58 1.72
N ALA A 111 0.62 -17.52 2.51
CA ALA A 111 1.80 -18.35 2.32
C ALA A 111 2.47 -18.67 3.67
N THR A 112 2.87 -19.92 3.83
CA THR A 112 3.72 -20.39 4.93
C THR A 112 4.81 -21.27 4.35
N PRO A 113 6.12 -20.89 4.39
CA PRO A 113 6.65 -19.60 4.84
C PRO A 113 6.10 -18.41 4.05
N SER A 114 5.96 -17.25 4.71
CA SER A 114 5.41 -16.03 4.09
C SER A 114 6.33 -15.49 2.97
N ILE A 115 5.80 -14.56 2.19
CA ILE A 115 6.49 -14.07 0.98
C ILE A 115 7.83 -13.42 1.32
N ASP A 116 7.97 -12.74 2.46
CA ASP A 116 9.24 -12.17 2.93
C ASP A 116 10.37 -13.21 2.99
N ALA A 117 10.07 -14.45 3.47
CA ALA A 117 11.06 -15.53 3.50
C ALA A 117 11.52 -15.93 2.09
N ARG A 118 10.62 -15.85 1.12
CA ARG A 118 10.94 -16.15 -0.29
C ARG A 118 11.76 -15.02 -0.92
N LEU A 119 11.47 -13.76 -0.54
CA LEU A 119 12.21 -12.58 -0.98
C LEU A 119 13.68 -12.62 -0.50
N VAL A 120 13.95 -13.10 0.73
CA VAL A 120 15.33 -13.28 1.22
C VAL A 120 16.19 -14.02 0.21
N ASN A 121 15.71 -15.17 -0.28
CA ASN A 121 16.43 -15.98 -1.26
C ASN A 121 16.39 -15.39 -2.68
N ARG A 122 15.28 -14.73 -3.04
CA ARG A 122 15.04 -14.24 -4.41
C ARG A 122 15.94 -13.07 -4.79
N ILE A 123 16.27 -12.18 -3.83
CA ILE A 123 17.03 -10.95 -4.07
C ILE A 123 18.35 -10.88 -3.28
N GLY A 124 18.69 -11.91 -2.51
CA GLY A 124 19.96 -11.99 -1.78
C GLY A 124 20.01 -11.08 -0.56
N LEU A 125 18.93 -10.99 0.23
CA LEU A 125 18.98 -10.37 1.54
C LEU A 125 19.90 -11.19 2.47
N ARG A 126 20.42 -10.56 3.53
CA ARG A 126 21.24 -11.26 4.53
C ARG A 126 20.43 -12.37 5.23
N SER A 127 21.09 -13.43 5.61
CA SER A 127 20.46 -14.56 6.32
C SER A 127 20.00 -14.22 7.73
N ASP A 128 20.53 -13.16 8.33
CA ASP A 128 20.20 -12.65 9.66
C ASP A 128 19.16 -11.50 9.63
N VAL A 129 18.59 -11.17 8.45
CA VAL A 129 17.55 -10.15 8.30
C VAL A 129 16.35 -10.50 9.17
N LYS A 130 15.89 -9.53 9.97
CA LYS A 130 14.65 -9.68 10.76
C LYS A 130 13.44 -9.65 9.83
N ARG A 131 12.40 -10.41 10.16
CA ARG A 131 11.19 -10.50 9.33
C ARG A 131 9.93 -10.33 10.17
N THR A 132 9.00 -9.50 9.71
CA THR A 132 7.69 -9.28 10.33
C THR A 132 6.60 -9.35 9.27
N PRO A 133 6.03 -10.53 8.99
CA PRO A 133 4.85 -10.62 8.15
C PRO A 133 3.61 -10.13 8.91
N ILE A 134 2.80 -9.27 8.27
CA ILE A 134 1.55 -8.73 8.81
C ILE A 134 0.42 -9.15 7.89
N PHE A 135 -0.57 -9.84 8.46
CA PHE A 135 -1.81 -10.22 7.81
C PHE A 135 -3.00 -9.69 8.61
N GLY A 136 -4.11 -9.33 7.93
CA GLY A 136 -5.36 -8.95 8.60
C GLY A 136 -5.59 -7.44 8.77
N LEU A 137 -4.61 -6.58 8.49
CA LEU A 137 -4.79 -5.12 8.55
C LEU A 137 -5.37 -4.52 7.24
N GLY A 138 -5.34 -5.26 6.13
CA GLY A 138 -5.89 -4.80 4.85
C GLY A 138 -5.35 -3.43 4.40
N CYS A 139 -6.25 -2.56 3.95
CA CYS A 139 -5.88 -1.27 3.36
C CYS A 139 -5.04 -0.35 4.25
N VAL A 140 -5.10 -0.48 5.59
CA VAL A 140 -4.25 0.32 6.49
C VAL A 140 -2.83 -0.23 6.61
N ALA A 141 -2.56 -1.46 6.15
CA ALA A 141 -1.30 -2.14 6.42
C ALA A 141 -0.07 -1.41 5.84
N GLY A 142 -0.22 -0.67 4.73
CA GLY A 142 0.84 0.18 4.20
C GLY A 142 1.24 1.29 5.17
N ALA A 143 0.26 2.01 5.73
CA ALA A 143 0.49 3.03 6.74
C ALA A 143 0.98 2.41 8.05
N ALA A 144 0.31 1.35 8.54
CA ALA A 144 0.71 0.65 9.76
C ALA A 144 2.14 0.12 9.67
N GLY A 145 2.54 -0.43 8.51
CA GLY A 145 3.90 -0.89 8.26
C GLY A 145 4.95 0.23 8.35
N LEU A 146 4.64 1.40 7.78
CA LEU A 146 5.50 2.60 7.93
C LEU A 146 5.64 3.00 9.42
N ALA A 147 4.53 3.04 10.15
CA ALA A 147 4.52 3.36 11.58
C ALA A 147 5.37 2.36 12.39
N ARG A 148 5.18 1.04 12.17
CA ARG A 148 5.95 -0.02 12.87
C ARG A 148 7.43 0.01 12.50
N GLY A 149 7.75 0.30 11.22
CA GLY A 149 9.13 0.51 10.78
C GLY A 149 9.80 1.70 11.48
N ALA A 150 9.08 2.83 11.60
CA ALA A 150 9.57 3.99 12.34
C ALA A 150 9.74 3.72 13.84
N ASP A 151 8.82 2.99 14.46
CA ASP A 151 8.93 2.58 15.88
C ASP A 151 10.15 1.68 16.09
N TYR A 152 10.40 0.74 15.20
CA TYR A 152 11.59 -0.11 15.22
C TYR A 152 12.87 0.73 15.14
N LEU A 153 12.94 1.68 14.20
CA LEU A 153 14.12 2.52 13.99
C LEU A 153 14.43 3.49 15.15
N ARG A 154 13.46 3.79 16.01
CA ARG A 154 13.73 4.54 17.27
C ARG A 154 14.67 3.78 18.20
N GLY A 155 14.57 2.46 18.24
CA GLY A 155 15.46 1.58 18.98
C GLY A 155 16.73 1.18 18.22
N HIS A 156 16.73 1.35 16.88
CA HIS A 156 17.79 0.90 15.97
C HIS A 156 18.16 2.00 14.95
N PRO A 157 18.74 3.15 15.42
CA PRO A 157 18.88 4.37 14.61
C PRO A 157 19.85 4.25 13.43
N ARG A 158 20.60 3.14 13.34
CA ARG A 158 21.56 2.86 12.26
C ARG A 158 21.02 1.88 11.20
N GLU A 159 19.90 1.23 11.50
CA GLU A 159 19.37 0.14 10.69
C GLU A 159 18.47 0.65 9.55
N VAL A 160 18.23 -0.25 8.61
CA VAL A 160 17.38 -0.06 7.44
C VAL A 160 16.19 -1.01 7.52
N VAL A 161 15.00 -0.49 7.40
CA VAL A 161 13.75 -1.26 7.30
C VAL A 161 13.21 -1.19 5.88
N ALA A 162 12.89 -2.33 5.30
CA ALA A 162 12.16 -2.45 4.06
C ALA A 162 10.71 -2.87 4.36
N LEU A 163 9.75 -1.99 4.10
CA LEU A 163 8.33 -2.35 4.07
C LEU A 163 7.98 -2.78 2.65
N VAL A 164 7.46 -3.99 2.49
CA VAL A 164 7.01 -4.53 1.20
C VAL A 164 5.52 -4.85 1.28
N SER A 165 4.73 -4.24 0.42
CA SER A 165 3.29 -4.48 0.27
C SER A 165 3.00 -5.07 -1.10
N VAL A 166 2.31 -6.21 -1.13
CA VAL A 166 1.89 -6.85 -2.39
C VAL A 166 0.42 -7.21 -2.29
N GLU A 167 -0.37 -6.67 -3.21
CA GLU A 167 -1.81 -6.96 -3.26
C GLU A 167 -2.22 -7.37 -4.67
N LEU A 168 -2.83 -8.54 -4.76
CA LEU A 168 -3.31 -9.13 -6.01
C LEU A 168 -4.82 -9.38 -5.87
N CYS A 169 -5.56 -8.28 -5.80
CA CYS A 169 -6.99 -8.29 -5.51
C CYS A 169 -7.80 -9.01 -6.59
N SER A 170 -7.34 -9.04 -7.83
CA SER A 170 -7.99 -9.75 -8.92
C SER A 170 -8.11 -11.26 -8.66
N LEU A 171 -7.16 -11.83 -7.91
CA LEU A 171 -7.15 -13.25 -7.55
C LEU A 171 -8.15 -13.59 -6.43
N THR A 172 -8.77 -12.58 -5.80
CA THR A 172 -9.82 -12.78 -4.79
C THR A 172 -11.23 -12.73 -5.38
N LEU A 173 -11.39 -12.54 -6.70
CA LEU A 173 -12.69 -12.42 -7.36
C LEU A 173 -13.54 -13.66 -7.13
N GLN A 174 -14.71 -13.47 -6.50
CA GLN A 174 -15.70 -14.52 -6.30
C GLN A 174 -16.67 -14.57 -7.48
N ARG A 175 -16.50 -15.57 -8.37
CA ARG A 175 -17.32 -15.71 -9.60
C ARG A 175 -18.78 -16.03 -9.32
N GLY A 176 -19.05 -16.71 -8.21
CA GLY A 176 -20.39 -17.09 -7.77
C GLY A 176 -21.12 -16.06 -6.92
N ASP A 177 -20.45 -14.96 -6.55
CA ASP A 177 -21.03 -13.90 -5.72
C ASP A 177 -21.50 -12.72 -6.58
N PHE A 178 -22.82 -12.56 -6.72
CA PHE A 178 -23.46 -11.45 -7.45
C PHE A 178 -23.91 -10.31 -6.54
N SER A 179 -23.42 -10.27 -5.32
CA SER A 179 -23.73 -9.19 -4.38
C SER A 179 -23.18 -7.85 -4.89
N LEU A 180 -23.86 -6.76 -4.53
CA LEU A 180 -23.45 -5.40 -4.89
C LEU A 180 -21.99 -5.13 -4.46
N ARG A 181 -21.60 -5.63 -3.29
CA ARG A 181 -20.24 -5.47 -2.74
C ARG A 181 -19.17 -6.13 -3.64
N ASN A 182 -19.42 -7.34 -4.14
CA ASN A 182 -18.50 -8.02 -5.05
C ASN A 182 -18.44 -7.34 -6.42
N ILE A 183 -19.58 -6.83 -6.91
CA ILE A 183 -19.63 -6.04 -8.15
C ILE A 183 -18.84 -4.73 -8.00
N VAL A 184 -18.99 -4.00 -6.89
CA VAL A 184 -18.20 -2.78 -6.62
C VAL A 184 -16.72 -3.14 -6.53
N ALA A 185 -16.36 -4.17 -5.77
CA ALA A 185 -14.99 -4.63 -5.61
C ALA A 185 -14.34 -4.98 -6.95
N SER A 186 -15.07 -5.70 -7.83
CA SER A 186 -14.59 -6.08 -9.15
C SER A 186 -14.36 -4.90 -10.10
N GLY A 187 -14.94 -3.74 -9.84
CA GLY A 187 -14.71 -2.49 -10.59
C GLY A 187 -13.67 -1.56 -9.95
N LEU A 188 -13.35 -1.75 -8.67
CA LEU A 188 -12.54 -0.83 -7.87
C LEU A 188 -11.11 -1.33 -7.64
N PHE A 189 -10.95 -2.61 -7.24
CA PHE A 189 -9.66 -3.14 -6.80
C PHE A 189 -8.78 -3.61 -7.96
N GLY A 190 -7.49 -3.29 -7.90
CA GLY A 190 -6.45 -3.70 -8.85
C GLY A 190 -5.28 -4.39 -8.16
N ASP A 191 -4.26 -4.74 -8.94
CA ASP A 191 -3.09 -5.49 -8.50
C ASP A 191 -1.82 -4.67 -8.60
N GLY A 192 -0.93 -4.84 -7.62
CA GLY A 192 0.37 -4.19 -7.62
C GLY A 192 1.16 -4.43 -6.34
N ALA A 193 2.39 -4.00 -6.38
CA ALA A 193 3.30 -4.02 -5.24
C ALA A 193 3.97 -2.67 -5.04
N ALA A 194 4.21 -2.30 -3.79
CA ALA A 194 5.01 -1.16 -3.40
C ALA A 194 5.99 -1.55 -2.30
N ALA A 195 7.17 -0.95 -2.30
CA ALA A 195 8.11 -1.10 -1.20
C ALA A 195 8.62 0.26 -0.75
N ALA A 196 8.67 0.49 0.56
CA ALA A 196 9.24 1.69 1.15
C ALA A 196 10.51 1.33 1.93
N ILE A 197 11.59 2.08 1.69
CA ILE A 197 12.80 2.00 2.48
C ILE A 197 12.79 3.07 3.55
N LEU A 198 12.90 2.65 4.80
CA LEU A 198 13.03 3.53 5.95
C LEU A 198 14.45 3.41 6.51
N VAL A 199 15.03 4.52 6.89
CA VAL A 199 16.35 4.60 7.51
C VAL A 199 16.28 5.31 8.86
N GLY A 200 17.06 4.85 9.82
CA GLY A 200 17.14 5.51 11.11
C GLY A 200 17.93 6.83 11.06
N ASP A 201 17.77 7.69 12.07
CA ASP A 201 18.34 9.05 12.12
C ASP A 201 19.87 9.07 11.94
N GLU A 202 20.60 8.14 12.57
CA GLU A 202 22.05 8.10 12.46
C GLU A 202 22.52 7.70 11.05
N ARG A 203 21.74 6.87 10.35
CA ARG A 203 22.03 6.51 8.96
C ARG A 203 21.63 7.64 8.00
N ALA A 204 20.50 8.28 8.23
CA ALA A 204 20.01 9.40 7.42
C ALA A 204 20.97 10.61 7.46
N SER A 205 21.58 10.87 8.62
CA SER A 205 22.54 11.98 8.81
C SER A 205 23.93 11.71 8.26
N GLY A 206 24.21 10.52 7.70
CA GLY A 206 25.54 10.10 7.27
C GLY A 206 26.54 9.84 8.44
N ALA A 207 26.06 9.93 9.69
CA ALA A 207 26.88 9.69 10.89
C ALA A 207 27.24 8.21 11.08
N ALA A 208 26.45 7.30 10.49
CA ALA A 208 26.75 5.88 10.45
C ALA A 208 27.54 5.56 9.17
N GLY A 209 28.86 5.38 9.32
CA GLY A 209 29.64 4.65 8.32
C GLY A 209 28.95 3.30 8.03
N ARG A 210 29.01 2.81 6.79
CA ARG A 210 28.37 1.56 6.38
C ARG A 210 28.65 0.47 7.41
N HIS A 211 27.62 -0.05 8.05
CA HIS A 211 27.75 -1.13 9.01
C HIS A 211 28.14 -2.39 8.22
N ARG A 212 29.41 -2.74 8.28
CA ARG A 212 29.88 -4.03 7.77
C ARG A 212 29.47 -5.08 8.80
N GLY A 213 28.54 -5.96 8.44
CA GLY A 213 28.43 -7.25 9.12
C GLY A 213 29.83 -7.90 9.20
N ASN A 214 30.09 -8.59 10.28
CA ASN A 214 31.35 -9.29 10.57
C ASN A 214 31.60 -10.47 9.60
N ASP A 215 31.79 -10.19 8.30
CA ASP A 215 32.32 -11.15 7.37
C ASP A 215 33.69 -10.66 6.85
N ALA A 216 34.73 -11.35 7.33
CA ALA A 216 36.09 -11.11 6.98
C ALA A 216 36.32 -11.32 5.48
N GLY A 217 36.83 -10.28 4.81
CA GLY A 217 37.75 -10.42 3.71
C GLY A 217 37.18 -10.43 2.29
N VAL A 218 36.67 -9.31 1.80
CA VAL A 218 36.91 -8.83 0.42
C VAL A 218 36.89 -7.32 0.41
N ALA A 219 38.01 -6.67 0.23
CA ALA A 219 38.09 -5.23 -0.01
C ALA A 219 37.50 -4.92 -1.37
N ARG A 220 36.37 -4.24 -1.41
CA ARG A 220 35.74 -3.73 -2.63
C ARG A 220 36.36 -2.37 -2.98
N PRO A 221 36.70 -2.11 -4.26
CA PRO A 221 37.22 -0.81 -4.66
C PRO A 221 36.17 0.29 -4.37
N PRO A 222 36.60 1.54 -4.12
CA PRO A 222 35.67 2.65 -3.93
C PRO A 222 34.80 2.78 -5.16
N ALA A 223 33.49 2.93 -4.97
CA ALA A 223 32.56 3.26 -6.04
C ALA A 223 33.03 4.59 -6.65
N GLY A 224 33.24 4.60 -7.95
CA GLY A 224 33.65 5.80 -8.67
C GLY A 224 32.65 6.94 -8.42
N ASP A 225 33.19 8.16 -8.39
CA ASP A 225 32.49 9.42 -8.25
C ASP A 225 31.42 9.56 -9.36
N ALA A 226 30.25 9.00 -9.12
CA ALA A 226 29.07 9.38 -9.87
C ALA A 226 28.61 10.71 -9.28
N GLU A 227 28.94 11.81 -9.93
CA GLU A 227 28.32 13.14 -9.75
C GLU A 227 26.84 13.08 -10.16
N GLY A 228 26.04 12.37 -9.39
CA GLY A 228 24.59 12.50 -9.35
C GLY A 228 24.27 13.29 -8.10
N ALA A 229 23.67 14.47 -8.21
CA ALA A 229 23.19 15.23 -7.06
C ALA A 229 22.40 14.29 -6.15
N ALA A 230 22.87 14.11 -4.89
CA ALA A 230 22.21 13.25 -3.93
C ALA A 230 20.75 13.68 -3.81
N ARG A 231 19.81 12.75 -4.07
CA ARG A 231 18.39 13.01 -3.95
C ARG A 231 18.13 13.53 -2.52
N PRO A 232 17.37 14.64 -2.34
CA PRO A 232 17.08 15.13 -1.01
C PRO A 232 16.39 14.03 -0.20
N PRO A 233 16.69 13.90 1.11
CA PRO A 233 16.09 12.87 1.94
C PRO A 233 14.56 12.99 1.88
N GLY A 234 13.87 11.85 1.95
CA GLY A 234 12.41 11.83 2.01
C GLY A 234 11.90 12.29 3.38
N PRO A 235 10.57 12.30 3.58
CA PRO A 235 10.00 12.83 4.83
C PRO A 235 10.36 11.99 6.04
N ALA A 236 10.56 12.68 7.17
CA ALA A 236 10.67 12.05 8.48
C ALA A 236 9.28 11.64 8.98
N ILE A 237 9.17 10.47 9.59
CA ILE A 237 7.99 10.04 10.35
C ILE A 237 8.14 10.56 11.77
N VAL A 238 7.41 11.63 12.08
CA VAL A 238 7.48 12.30 13.37
C VAL A 238 6.69 11.54 14.43
N ALA A 239 5.45 11.16 14.08
CA ALA A 239 4.54 10.43 14.95
C ALA A 239 3.55 9.60 14.14
N SER A 240 2.91 8.65 14.82
CA SER A 240 1.81 7.86 14.27
C SER A 240 0.73 7.61 15.30
N ARG A 241 -0.49 7.36 14.83
CA ARG A 241 -1.64 7.01 15.68
C ARG A 241 -2.52 5.99 14.96
N SER A 242 -2.82 4.89 15.66
CA SER A 242 -3.83 3.92 15.25
C SER A 242 -5.12 4.19 16.01
N VAL A 243 -6.25 4.19 15.31
CA VAL A 243 -7.59 4.36 15.90
C VAL A 243 -8.46 3.21 15.43
N LEU A 244 -8.89 2.35 16.35
CA LEU A 244 -9.88 1.30 16.10
C LEU A 244 -11.26 1.82 16.51
N TYR A 245 -12.25 1.66 15.64
CA TYR A 245 -13.65 1.98 15.95
C TYR A 245 -14.34 0.73 16.52
N PRO A 246 -14.76 0.76 17.79
CA PRO A 246 -15.34 -0.41 18.45
C PRO A 246 -16.59 -0.95 17.74
N ASN A 247 -16.76 -2.27 17.70
CA ASN A 247 -17.92 -2.99 17.15
C ASN A 247 -18.16 -2.70 15.65
N SER A 248 -17.07 -2.56 14.88
CA SER A 248 -17.12 -2.22 13.45
C SER A 248 -16.46 -3.26 12.53
N GLU A 249 -16.22 -4.49 13.01
CA GLU A 249 -15.58 -5.58 12.28
C GLU A 249 -16.35 -5.96 11.00
N HIS A 250 -17.68 -5.77 11.04
CA HIS A 250 -18.59 -6.05 9.93
C HIS A 250 -18.56 -4.98 8.81
N VAL A 251 -17.82 -3.88 9.01
CA VAL A 251 -17.83 -2.71 8.10
C VAL A 251 -16.96 -2.97 6.87
N MET A 252 -15.78 -3.55 7.06
CA MET A 252 -14.83 -3.81 5.97
C MET A 252 -13.92 -4.98 6.32
N GLY A 253 -13.63 -5.84 5.34
CA GLY A 253 -12.72 -6.96 5.51
C GLY A 253 -12.93 -8.07 4.49
N TRP A 254 -12.50 -9.26 4.86
CA TRP A 254 -12.69 -10.50 4.12
C TRP A 254 -13.29 -11.58 5.00
N ASP A 255 -14.33 -12.24 4.51
CA ASP A 255 -14.72 -13.54 5.03
C ASP A 255 -13.87 -14.62 4.35
N VAL A 256 -13.06 -15.34 5.12
CA VAL A 256 -12.26 -16.45 4.58
C VAL A 256 -13.13 -17.71 4.53
N THR A 257 -13.38 -18.18 3.32
CA THR A 257 -14.25 -19.32 3.04
C THR A 257 -13.49 -20.44 2.32
N SER A 258 -14.14 -21.58 2.10
CA SER A 258 -13.58 -22.66 1.26
C SER A 258 -13.33 -22.23 -0.19
N GLU A 259 -14.03 -21.19 -0.67
CA GLU A 259 -13.89 -20.62 -2.01
C GLU A 259 -12.87 -19.47 -2.08
N GLY A 260 -12.27 -19.09 -0.95
CA GLY A 260 -11.31 -18.01 -0.82
C GLY A 260 -11.82 -16.80 -0.05
N PHE A 261 -11.30 -15.64 -0.39
CA PHE A 261 -11.60 -14.37 0.26
C PHE A 261 -12.86 -13.74 -0.32
N ARG A 262 -13.93 -13.66 0.47
CA ARG A 262 -15.17 -12.99 0.10
C ARG A 262 -15.21 -11.59 0.71
N VAL A 263 -15.40 -10.56 -0.13
CA VAL A 263 -15.35 -9.17 0.30
C VAL A 263 -16.48 -8.83 1.28
N VAL A 264 -16.11 -8.20 2.38
CA VAL A 264 -17.01 -7.50 3.31
C VAL A 264 -16.80 -6.00 3.08
N LEU A 265 -17.82 -5.30 2.62
CA LEU A 265 -17.78 -3.86 2.37
C LEU A 265 -19.18 -3.27 2.62
N SER A 266 -19.28 -2.49 3.69
CA SER A 266 -20.52 -1.79 4.06
C SER A 266 -20.63 -0.46 3.33
N ALA A 267 -21.87 -0.10 2.98
CA ALA A 267 -22.19 1.23 2.50
C ALA A 267 -22.05 2.32 3.60
N ASP A 268 -21.81 1.92 4.85
CA ASP A 268 -21.67 2.85 5.98
C ASP A 268 -20.24 3.38 6.17
N VAL A 269 -19.25 2.87 5.41
CA VAL A 269 -17.87 3.36 5.47
C VAL A 269 -17.77 4.88 5.37
N PRO A 270 -18.36 5.56 4.37
CA PRO A 270 -18.32 7.03 4.30
C PRO A 270 -18.92 7.72 5.52
N LYS A 271 -20.04 7.23 6.05
CA LYS A 271 -20.71 7.80 7.23
C LYS A 271 -19.84 7.72 8.49
N ILE A 272 -19.11 6.61 8.68
CA ILE A 272 -18.18 6.46 9.80
C ILE A 272 -17.03 7.46 9.66
N VAL A 273 -16.49 7.63 8.44
CA VAL A 273 -15.45 8.61 8.14
C VAL A 273 -15.94 10.02 8.46
N GLU A 274 -17.12 10.42 7.98
CA GLU A 274 -17.72 11.72 8.25
C GLU A 274 -17.93 11.99 9.74
N ALA A 275 -18.35 10.97 10.49
CA ALA A 275 -18.66 11.09 11.91
C ALA A 275 -17.42 11.14 12.82
N ARG A 276 -16.27 10.55 12.39
CA ARG A 276 -15.15 10.26 13.30
C ARG A 276 -13.83 10.88 12.90
N LEU A 277 -13.50 10.90 11.60
CA LEU A 277 -12.16 11.19 11.13
C LEU A 277 -11.66 12.58 11.54
N ALA A 278 -12.51 13.61 11.46
CA ALA A 278 -12.14 14.97 11.84
C ALA A 278 -11.68 15.05 13.31
N HIS A 279 -12.46 14.45 14.22
CA HIS A 279 -12.08 14.38 15.64
C HIS A 279 -10.75 13.68 15.86
N ASP A 280 -10.54 12.55 15.20
CA ASP A 280 -9.32 11.74 15.39
C ASP A 280 -8.07 12.46 14.87
N VAL A 281 -8.20 13.13 13.72
CA VAL A 281 -7.13 13.95 13.13
C VAL A 281 -6.83 15.16 14.02
N ASP A 282 -7.84 15.92 14.45
CA ASP A 282 -7.66 17.09 15.31
C ASP A 282 -7.02 16.71 16.66
N ALA A 283 -7.50 15.62 17.28
CA ALA A 283 -6.95 15.12 18.53
C ALA A 283 -5.50 14.62 18.38
N PHE A 284 -5.13 14.06 17.20
CA PHE A 284 -3.77 13.65 16.92
C PHE A 284 -2.86 14.85 16.71
N LEU A 285 -3.26 15.81 15.88
CA LEU A 285 -2.47 17.00 15.59
C LEU A 285 -2.25 17.87 16.85
N ALA A 286 -3.26 18.00 17.69
CA ALA A 286 -3.18 18.75 18.95
C ALA A 286 -2.08 18.23 19.90
N LEU A 287 -1.79 16.92 19.91
CA LEU A 287 -0.69 16.35 20.69
C LEU A 287 0.69 16.88 20.25
N HIS A 288 0.76 17.42 19.04
CA HIS A 288 1.98 17.98 18.44
C HIS A 288 1.94 19.51 18.32
N GLY A 289 0.94 20.16 18.92
CA GLY A 289 0.77 21.61 18.85
C GLY A 289 0.36 22.11 17.46
N LEU A 290 -0.24 21.24 16.64
CA LEU A 290 -0.64 21.51 15.26
C LEU A 290 -2.17 21.49 15.11
N THR A 291 -2.62 22.14 14.04
CA THR A 291 -3.99 22.11 13.54
C THR A 291 -4.01 21.63 12.08
N ARG A 292 -5.18 21.37 11.51
CA ARG A 292 -5.31 21.04 10.08
C ARG A 292 -4.77 22.12 9.16
N ALA A 293 -4.81 23.40 9.58
CA ALA A 293 -4.28 24.51 8.79
C ALA A 293 -2.75 24.49 8.66
N ASP A 294 -2.04 23.80 9.56
CA ASP A 294 -0.59 23.64 9.50
C ASP A 294 -0.15 22.54 8.53
N ILE A 295 -1.09 21.70 8.06
CA ILE A 295 -0.80 20.58 7.16
C ILE A 295 -0.81 21.07 5.72
N GLY A 296 0.38 21.15 5.13
CA GLY A 296 0.55 21.56 3.74
C GLY A 296 0.53 20.42 2.72
N ASN A 297 0.50 19.16 3.17
CA ASN A 297 0.45 18.00 2.28
C ASN A 297 -0.39 16.86 2.87
N TRP A 298 -1.27 16.30 2.05
CA TRP A 298 -2.16 15.22 2.42
C TRP A 298 -1.90 14.00 1.55
N VAL A 299 -1.49 12.88 2.16
CA VAL A 299 -1.31 11.58 1.50
C VAL A 299 -2.42 10.66 1.98
N CYS A 300 -3.41 10.37 1.14
CA CYS A 300 -4.57 9.59 1.55
C CYS A 300 -4.63 8.25 0.80
N HIS A 301 -5.02 7.17 1.49
CA HIS A 301 -5.34 5.91 0.85
C HIS A 301 -6.53 6.07 -0.11
N PRO A 302 -6.42 5.69 -1.41
CA PRO A 302 -7.51 5.83 -2.39
C PRO A 302 -8.56 4.71 -2.22
N GLY A 303 -9.32 4.74 -1.11
CA GLY A 303 -10.29 3.71 -0.76
C GLY A 303 -11.48 3.58 -1.71
N GLY A 304 -11.71 4.60 -2.54
CA GLY A 304 -12.79 4.71 -3.51
C GLY A 304 -13.43 6.09 -3.47
N PRO A 305 -14.22 6.48 -4.50
CA PRO A 305 -14.70 7.86 -4.65
C PRO A 305 -15.49 8.38 -3.45
N HIS A 306 -16.45 7.59 -2.95
CA HIS A 306 -17.27 8.00 -1.81
C HIS A 306 -16.47 8.18 -0.52
N VAL A 307 -15.44 7.34 -0.33
CA VAL A 307 -14.55 7.45 0.84
C VAL A 307 -13.68 8.70 0.74
N LEU A 308 -13.12 8.98 -0.44
CA LEU A 308 -12.30 10.19 -0.67
C LEU A 308 -13.13 11.47 -0.48
N LEU A 309 -14.35 11.51 -1.00
CA LEU A 309 -15.26 12.63 -0.79
C LEU A 309 -15.57 12.82 0.71
N ALA A 310 -15.85 11.72 1.43
CA ALA A 310 -16.10 11.77 2.86
C ALA A 310 -14.88 12.30 3.65
N VAL A 311 -13.66 11.90 3.27
CA VAL A 311 -12.42 12.44 3.86
C VAL A 311 -12.28 13.92 3.58
N GLN A 312 -12.46 14.38 2.32
CA GLN A 312 -12.36 15.80 1.97
C GLN A 312 -13.36 16.65 2.72
N GLN A 313 -14.62 16.20 2.79
CA GLN A 313 -15.70 16.91 3.48
C GLN A 313 -15.49 16.93 5.00
N SER A 314 -15.18 15.78 5.61
CA SER A 314 -14.93 15.67 7.05
C SER A 314 -13.81 16.56 7.53
N LEU A 315 -12.72 16.64 6.76
CA LEU A 315 -11.54 17.44 7.11
C LEU A 315 -11.60 18.88 6.59
N ALA A 316 -12.66 19.24 5.82
CA ALA A 316 -12.79 20.52 5.13
C ALA A 316 -11.57 20.86 4.27
N LEU A 317 -11.07 19.88 3.51
CA LEU A 317 -9.88 20.06 2.67
C LEU A 317 -10.21 20.85 1.39
N PRO A 318 -9.24 21.64 0.87
CA PRO A 318 -9.33 22.21 -0.48
C PRO A 318 -9.57 21.12 -1.55
N ASP A 319 -10.19 21.49 -2.66
CA ASP A 319 -10.56 20.54 -3.73
C ASP A 319 -9.37 19.80 -4.32
N ASP A 320 -8.19 20.43 -4.36
CA ASP A 320 -6.95 19.89 -4.90
C ASP A 320 -6.07 19.16 -3.87
N ALA A 321 -6.42 19.20 -2.59
CA ALA A 321 -5.61 18.62 -1.52
C ALA A 321 -5.33 17.11 -1.70
N LEU A 322 -6.24 16.38 -2.33
CA LEU A 322 -6.12 14.95 -2.61
C LEU A 322 -5.91 14.65 -4.11
N ALA A 323 -5.43 15.61 -4.91
CA ALA A 323 -5.27 15.44 -6.36
C ALA A 323 -4.41 14.22 -6.73
N VAL A 324 -3.28 14.02 -6.06
CA VAL A 324 -2.39 12.84 -6.27
C VAL A 324 -3.11 11.54 -5.94
N THR A 325 -3.93 11.54 -4.87
CA THR A 325 -4.73 10.38 -4.46
C THR A 325 -5.80 10.03 -5.50
N TRP A 326 -6.52 11.04 -6.01
CA TRP A 326 -7.52 10.86 -7.05
C TRP A 326 -6.90 10.36 -8.35
N GLU A 327 -5.74 10.88 -8.73
CA GLU A 327 -5.01 10.44 -9.92
C GLU A 327 -4.55 8.97 -9.79
N SER A 328 -4.03 8.59 -8.61
CA SER A 328 -3.66 7.20 -8.33
C SER A 328 -4.86 6.25 -8.48
N LEU A 329 -6.02 6.62 -7.88
CA LEU A 329 -7.26 5.85 -8.01
C LEU A 329 -7.69 5.70 -9.48
N ARG A 330 -7.66 6.80 -10.23
CA ARG A 330 -8.05 6.80 -11.64
C ARG A 330 -7.14 5.90 -12.49
N ARG A 331 -5.84 5.94 -12.25
CA ARG A 331 -4.83 5.23 -13.05
C ARG A 331 -4.78 3.73 -12.82
N VAL A 332 -4.88 3.29 -11.58
CA VAL A 332 -4.59 1.89 -11.19
C VAL A 332 -5.63 1.27 -10.27
N GLY A 333 -6.64 2.03 -9.85
CA GLY A 333 -7.64 1.57 -8.89
C GLY A 333 -7.12 1.51 -7.45
N ASN A 334 -7.85 0.82 -6.60
CA ASN A 334 -7.48 0.57 -5.22
C ASN A 334 -6.64 -0.72 -5.12
N LEU A 335 -5.37 -0.60 -4.77
CA LEU A 335 -4.43 -1.70 -4.56
C LEU A 335 -4.31 -2.07 -3.07
N SER A 336 -5.39 -1.95 -2.31
CA SER A 336 -5.40 -2.24 -0.87
C SER A 336 -4.22 -1.59 -0.13
N SER A 337 -3.42 -2.34 0.62
CA SER A 337 -2.30 -1.82 1.42
C SER A 337 -1.19 -1.13 0.60
N ALA A 338 -1.01 -1.49 -0.66
CA ALA A 338 -0.01 -0.87 -1.53
C ALA A 338 -0.40 0.55 -1.99
N SER A 339 -1.70 0.86 -2.06
CA SER A 339 -2.19 2.12 -2.62
C SER A 339 -1.62 3.37 -1.96
N VAL A 340 -1.63 3.43 -0.63
CA VAL A 340 -1.13 4.62 0.09
C VAL A 340 0.37 4.83 -0.13
N LEU A 341 1.13 3.74 -0.33
CA LEU A 341 2.55 3.80 -0.67
C LEU A 341 2.75 4.30 -2.12
N MET A 342 1.84 3.96 -3.05
CA MET A 342 1.85 4.52 -4.41
C MET A 342 1.64 6.04 -4.40
N VAL A 343 0.62 6.50 -3.64
CA VAL A 343 0.35 7.93 -3.48
C VAL A 343 1.54 8.65 -2.84
N LEU A 344 2.14 8.06 -1.80
CA LEU A 344 3.34 8.59 -1.15
C LEU A 344 4.51 8.70 -2.14
N ARG A 345 4.74 7.66 -2.96
CA ARG A 345 5.76 7.67 -4.00
C ARG A 345 5.54 8.81 -5.00
N ASP A 346 4.34 8.91 -5.56
CA ASP A 346 4.03 9.94 -6.55
C ASP A 346 4.12 11.35 -5.91
N THR A 347 3.80 11.49 -4.61
CA THR A 347 4.05 12.72 -3.85
C THR A 347 5.54 13.01 -3.72
N MET A 348 6.37 12.02 -3.37
CA MET A 348 7.82 12.20 -3.20
C MET A 348 8.55 12.51 -4.51
N ASP A 349 8.11 11.92 -5.62
CA ASP A 349 8.80 11.97 -6.89
C ASP A 349 8.32 13.13 -7.78
N ASP A 350 7.01 13.30 -7.90
CA ASP A 350 6.38 14.15 -8.90
C ASP A 350 5.74 15.42 -8.29
N HIS A 351 5.38 15.38 -6.99
CA HIS A 351 4.64 16.44 -6.30
C HIS A 351 5.25 16.81 -4.96
N ARG A 352 6.58 16.77 -4.86
CA ARG A 352 7.31 16.93 -3.61
C ARG A 352 6.99 18.26 -2.91
N PRO A 353 6.53 18.23 -1.65
CA PRO A 353 6.34 19.43 -0.84
C PRO A 353 7.66 20.17 -0.60
N ARG A 354 7.55 21.46 -0.26
CA ARG A 354 8.73 22.23 0.15
C ARG A 354 9.34 21.65 1.43
N PRO A 355 10.67 21.80 1.61
CA PRO A 355 11.29 21.46 2.90
C PRO A 355 10.53 22.10 4.06
N ASP A 356 10.53 21.42 5.18
CA ASP A 356 9.83 21.84 6.40
C ASP A 356 8.30 21.92 6.33
N THR A 357 7.67 21.36 5.30
CA THR A 357 6.22 21.22 5.24
C THR A 357 5.74 20.07 6.15
N TRP A 358 4.70 20.31 6.94
CA TRP A 358 3.99 19.26 7.63
C TRP A 358 3.09 18.49 6.65
N GLY A 359 3.16 17.17 6.71
CA GLY A 359 2.29 16.26 5.96
C GLY A 359 1.52 15.35 6.89
N LEU A 360 0.30 14.94 6.46
CA LEU A 360 -0.45 13.89 7.13
C LEU A 360 -0.79 12.77 6.15
N LEU A 361 -0.32 11.56 6.47
CA LEU A 361 -0.70 10.36 5.75
C LEU A 361 -1.86 9.68 6.49
N ILE A 362 -2.92 9.35 5.75
CA ILE A 362 -4.17 8.76 6.27
C ILE A 362 -4.47 7.48 5.50
N ALA A 363 -4.68 6.38 6.21
CA ALA A 363 -5.23 5.17 5.66
C ALA A 363 -6.40 4.66 6.51
N LEU A 364 -7.39 4.08 5.83
CA LEU A 364 -8.60 3.51 6.44
C LEU A 364 -8.71 2.04 6.01
N GLY A 365 -9.15 1.16 6.88
CA GLY A 365 -9.24 -0.26 6.55
C GLY A 365 -9.95 -1.12 7.60
N PRO A 366 -9.83 -2.44 7.43
CA PRO A 366 -10.50 -3.41 8.31
C PRO A 366 -10.23 -3.20 9.79
N GLY A 367 -11.33 -3.42 10.57
CA GLY A 367 -11.31 -3.26 12.00
C GLY A 367 -12.60 -2.67 12.56
N PHE A 368 -13.28 -1.67 12.00
CA PHE A 368 -12.79 -0.67 11.06
C PHE A 368 -11.82 0.26 11.78
N CYS A 369 -10.82 0.76 11.08
CA CYS A 369 -9.78 1.54 11.76
C CYS A 369 -9.17 2.61 10.83
N ALA A 370 -8.48 3.58 11.45
CA ALA A 370 -7.67 4.58 10.79
C ALA A 370 -6.21 4.51 11.28
N GLU A 371 -5.27 4.67 10.35
CA GLU A 371 -3.85 4.90 10.64
C GLU A 371 -3.49 6.31 10.17
N LEU A 372 -2.92 7.09 11.09
CA LEU A 372 -2.48 8.46 10.87
C LEU A 372 -0.97 8.54 11.07
N ILE A 373 -0.25 9.16 10.12
CA ILE A 373 1.20 9.36 10.22
C ILE A 373 1.51 10.83 9.96
N LEU A 374 2.11 11.48 10.94
CA LEU A 374 2.61 12.85 10.82
C LEU A 374 4.00 12.82 10.17
N LEU A 375 4.10 13.51 9.05
CA LEU A 375 5.30 13.62 8.23
C LEU A 375 5.92 15.02 8.31
N ARG A 376 7.26 15.08 8.22
CA ARG A 376 7.99 16.34 8.04
C ARG A 376 8.88 16.21 6.80
N TRP A 377 8.62 17.04 5.82
CA TRP A 377 9.32 17.05 4.52
C TRP A 377 10.67 17.77 4.58
#